data_001098e6fe75f4642d507beb3c1639de
#
_entry.id   001098e6fe75f4642d507beb3c1639de
#
_cell.length_a   1.000
_cell.length_b   1.000
_cell.length_c   1.000
_cell.angle_alpha   90.00
_cell.angle_beta   90.00
_cell.angle_gamma   90.00
#
_symmetry.space_group_name_H-M   'P 1'
#
loop_
_entity.id
_entity.type
_entity.pdbx_description
1 polymer ?
#
loop_
_entity_poly.entity_id
_entity_poly.type
_entity_poly.pdbx_seq_one_letter_code
_entity_poly.pdbx_strand_id
1 'polypeptide(L)'
;PGGAPCNVLALLQKMGRKTAFIGKVGNDGFGNQLKGALEETGISAEGLFMDGDVHTTLAIVQTKSDGDRDFSFYRRPGADMMLTEEQIPEELIRNSRIFHYGTLSMTDEPVRSATRKAIAAAEEAGLVLSFDPNLRPPLWNTLEEAREQIHYGLAHCHILKISDDEITWLTNEEDYGKAAAAIRAQFPQIRLLLVSLGKEGSLAYYNDMEVCVKPFLHPDTIETTGAGDTFMGSILHKVLEKGLDDLK
;
A
#
# COMPACT_ATOMS: atom_id res chain seq x y z
N PRO A 1 -3.69 0.78 16.36
CA PRO A 1 -4.22 0.81 15.00
C PRO A 1 -3.08 0.75 13.99
N GLY A 2 -3.29 0.07 12.87
CA GLY A 2 -2.27 -0.06 11.83
C GLY A 2 -2.90 -0.49 10.51
N GLY A 3 -2.05 -0.61 9.49
CA GLY A 3 -2.43 -0.97 8.13
C GLY A 3 -1.67 -0.10 7.15
N ALA A 4 -0.97 -0.71 6.19
CA ALA A 4 -0.06 0.03 5.31
C ALA A 4 -0.71 1.24 4.62
N PRO A 5 -1.87 1.12 3.95
CA PRO A 5 -2.54 2.28 3.36
C PRO A 5 -2.91 3.36 4.39
N CYS A 6 -3.38 2.97 5.59
CA CYS A 6 -3.70 3.93 6.64
C CYS A 6 -2.46 4.70 7.13
N ASN A 7 -1.31 4.04 7.24
CA ASN A 7 -0.06 4.69 7.64
C ASN A 7 0.39 5.74 6.61
N VAL A 8 0.25 5.43 5.30
CA VAL A 8 0.49 6.39 4.20
C VAL A 8 -0.43 7.60 4.33
N LEU A 9 -1.74 7.37 4.54
CA LEU A 9 -2.72 8.43 4.68
C LEU A 9 -2.48 9.29 5.93
N ALA A 10 -2.11 8.68 7.06
CA ALA A 10 -1.81 9.38 8.30
C ALA A 10 -0.63 10.35 8.15
N LEU A 11 0.43 9.94 7.43
CA LEU A 11 1.52 10.85 7.11
C LEU A 11 1.05 11.99 6.21
N LEU A 12 0.35 11.70 5.13
CA LEU A 12 -0.17 12.72 4.22
C LEU A 12 -1.07 13.72 4.95
N GLN A 13 -1.90 13.25 5.88
CA GLN A 13 -2.75 14.11 6.71
C GLN A 13 -1.90 15.04 7.60
N LYS A 14 -0.85 14.51 8.25
CA LYS A 14 0.11 15.32 9.03
C LYS A 14 0.84 16.36 8.17
N MET A 15 1.02 16.08 6.89
CA MET A 15 1.61 17.01 5.91
C MET A 15 0.57 17.95 5.28
N GLY A 16 -0.64 18.04 5.83
CA GLY A 16 -1.70 18.95 5.43
C GLY A 16 -2.45 18.56 4.15
N ARG A 17 -2.38 17.28 3.74
CA ARG A 17 -3.16 16.78 2.61
C ARG A 17 -4.49 16.22 3.07
N LYS A 18 -5.55 16.45 2.30
CA LYS A 18 -6.84 15.79 2.52
C LYS A 18 -6.72 14.34 2.12
N THR A 19 -7.17 13.43 2.99
CA THR A 19 -7.08 11.99 2.80
C THR A 19 -8.40 11.30 3.12
N ALA A 20 -8.67 10.20 2.45
CA ALA A 20 -9.83 9.35 2.70
C ALA A 20 -9.42 7.88 2.63
N PHE A 21 -10.02 7.06 3.46
CA PHE A 21 -9.79 5.62 3.51
C PHE A 21 -11.00 4.86 2.97
N ILE A 22 -10.74 3.86 2.12
CA ILE A 22 -11.76 2.91 1.63
C ILE A 22 -11.42 1.55 2.20
N GLY A 23 -12.37 0.92 2.87
CA GLY A 23 -12.19 -0.39 3.46
C GLY A 23 -13.37 -0.85 4.30
N LYS A 24 -13.20 -1.98 4.99
CA LYS A 24 -14.25 -2.55 5.83
C LYS A 24 -13.67 -3.11 7.12
N VAL A 25 -14.36 -2.91 8.21
CA VAL A 25 -14.04 -3.41 9.55
C VAL A 25 -15.28 -4.03 10.16
N GLY A 26 -15.12 -4.87 11.18
CA GLY A 26 -16.26 -5.43 11.91
C GLY A 26 -16.98 -4.39 12.74
N ASN A 27 -18.28 -4.56 12.94
CA ASN A 27 -19.06 -3.77 13.89
C ASN A 27 -18.80 -4.27 15.33
N ASP A 28 -17.57 -4.14 15.77
CA ASP A 28 -17.06 -4.58 17.05
C ASP A 28 -16.18 -3.49 17.73
N GLY A 29 -15.65 -3.80 18.91
CA GLY A 29 -14.82 -2.85 19.67
C GLY A 29 -13.58 -2.41 18.92
N PHE A 30 -12.94 -3.32 18.15
CA PHE A 30 -11.75 -3.02 17.35
C PHE A 30 -12.09 -2.18 16.11
N GLY A 31 -13.19 -2.50 15.41
CA GLY A 31 -13.66 -1.73 14.26
C GLY A 31 -14.02 -0.31 14.65
N ASN A 32 -14.72 -0.13 15.77
CA ASN A 32 -15.04 1.20 16.31
C ASN A 32 -13.78 1.99 16.71
N GLN A 33 -12.78 1.32 17.30
CA GLN A 33 -11.49 1.93 17.61
C GLN A 33 -10.74 2.39 16.35
N LEU A 34 -10.75 1.57 15.29
CA LEU A 34 -10.11 1.92 14.01
C LEU A 34 -10.80 3.11 13.36
N LYS A 35 -12.14 3.12 13.35
CA LYS A 35 -12.92 4.26 12.84
C LYS A 35 -12.59 5.53 13.60
N GLY A 36 -12.63 5.50 14.94
CA GLY A 36 -12.26 6.64 15.78
C GLY A 36 -10.84 7.14 15.51
N ALA A 37 -9.88 6.24 15.32
CA ALA A 37 -8.51 6.60 15.00
C ALA A 37 -8.36 7.32 13.64
N LEU A 38 -9.13 6.92 12.61
CA LEU A 38 -9.19 7.66 11.35
C LEU A 38 -9.73 9.08 11.56
N GLU A 39 -10.85 9.21 12.25
CA GLU A 39 -11.51 10.48 12.54
C GLU A 39 -10.61 11.41 13.37
N GLU A 40 -9.97 10.91 14.41
CA GLU A 40 -9.01 11.66 15.25
C GLU A 40 -7.78 12.13 14.45
N THR A 41 -7.34 11.34 13.47
CA THR A 41 -6.23 11.72 12.60
C THR A 41 -6.65 12.72 11.52
N GLY A 42 -7.96 12.89 11.29
CA GLY A 42 -8.54 13.75 10.26
C GLY A 42 -8.66 13.07 8.89
N ILE A 43 -8.46 11.74 8.82
CA ILE A 43 -8.68 10.96 7.61
C ILE A 43 -10.19 10.74 7.45
N SER A 44 -10.75 11.08 6.27
CA SER A 44 -12.17 10.81 6.01
C SER A 44 -12.46 9.32 6.07
N ALA A 45 -13.44 8.95 6.90
CA ALA A 45 -13.96 7.59 7.04
C ALA A 45 -15.24 7.36 6.21
N GLU A 46 -15.53 8.23 5.23
CA GLU A 46 -16.72 8.11 4.36
C GLU A 46 -16.73 6.80 3.57
N GLY A 47 -15.55 6.28 3.20
CA GLY A 47 -15.38 4.99 2.54
C GLY A 47 -15.16 3.81 3.49
N LEU A 48 -15.30 3.98 4.80
CA LEU A 48 -15.16 2.91 5.78
C LEU A 48 -16.52 2.27 6.09
N PHE A 49 -16.66 0.99 5.78
CA PHE A 49 -17.87 0.21 6.03
C PHE A 49 -17.73 -0.64 7.29
N MET A 50 -18.85 -0.83 7.99
CA MET A 50 -18.93 -1.69 9.16
C MET A 50 -19.65 -2.99 8.80
N ASP A 51 -19.00 -4.14 9.05
CA ASP A 51 -19.61 -5.46 8.83
C ASP A 51 -20.32 -5.93 10.10
N GLY A 52 -21.58 -6.35 9.97
CA GLY A 52 -22.38 -6.82 11.11
C GLY A 52 -22.11 -8.27 11.50
N ASP A 53 -21.56 -9.06 10.60
CA ASP A 53 -21.46 -10.51 10.72
C ASP A 53 -20.03 -11.01 10.89
N VAL A 54 -19.05 -10.26 10.34
CA VAL A 54 -17.65 -10.66 10.35
C VAL A 54 -16.81 -9.70 11.18
N HIS A 55 -15.95 -10.25 12.04
CA HIS A 55 -15.12 -9.48 12.96
C HIS A 55 -13.97 -8.75 12.26
N THR A 56 -13.54 -7.67 12.91
CA THR A 56 -12.33 -6.94 12.50
C THR A 56 -11.12 -7.86 12.48
N THR A 57 -10.34 -7.81 11.41
CA THR A 57 -9.06 -8.52 11.29
C THR A 57 -8.09 -8.08 12.38
N LEU A 58 -7.45 -9.03 13.02
CA LEU A 58 -6.40 -8.79 13.99
C LEU A 58 -5.06 -9.33 13.47
N ALA A 59 -4.02 -8.52 13.59
CA ALA A 59 -2.64 -8.93 13.42
C ALA A 59 -1.93 -8.81 14.76
N ILE A 60 -1.56 -9.94 15.36
CA ILE A 60 -0.82 -9.97 16.62
C ILE A 60 0.65 -10.06 16.28
N VAL A 61 1.43 -9.10 16.75
CA VAL A 61 2.87 -9.02 16.54
C VAL A 61 3.58 -9.49 17.79
N GLN A 62 4.42 -10.52 17.66
CA GLN A 62 5.29 -10.99 18.71
C GLN A 62 6.73 -10.62 18.36
N THR A 63 7.39 -9.84 19.22
CA THR A 63 8.80 -9.52 19.07
C THR A 63 9.62 -10.64 19.69
N LYS A 64 10.49 -11.27 18.92
CA LYS A 64 11.44 -12.29 19.38
C LYS A 64 12.60 -11.66 20.13
N SER A 65 13.35 -12.48 20.88
CA SER A 65 14.49 -12.03 21.68
C SER A 65 15.66 -11.49 20.84
N ASP A 66 15.73 -11.84 19.57
CA ASP A 66 16.69 -11.34 18.57
C ASP A 66 16.26 -10.05 17.86
N GLY A 67 15.06 -9.53 18.22
CA GLY A 67 14.46 -8.33 17.61
C GLY A 67 13.65 -8.61 16.35
N ASP A 68 13.60 -9.85 15.88
CA ASP A 68 12.75 -10.29 14.78
C ASP A 68 11.29 -10.37 15.22
N ARG A 69 10.37 -10.35 14.27
CA ARG A 69 8.93 -10.31 14.52
C ARG A 69 8.22 -11.49 13.89
N ASP A 70 7.31 -12.03 14.66
CA ASP A 70 6.36 -13.02 14.18
C ASP A 70 4.95 -12.43 14.13
N PHE A 71 4.22 -12.71 13.07
CA PHE A 71 2.89 -12.19 12.84
C PHE A 71 1.87 -13.32 12.85
N SER A 72 0.88 -13.22 13.72
CA SER A 72 -0.29 -14.11 13.73
C SER A 72 -1.51 -13.34 13.25
N PHE A 73 -2.08 -13.77 12.12
CA PHE A 73 -3.24 -13.12 11.53
C PHE A 73 -4.53 -13.88 11.85
N TYR A 74 -5.51 -13.17 12.39
CA TYR A 74 -6.88 -13.65 12.59
C TYR A 74 -7.76 -13.00 11.50
N ARG A 75 -7.77 -13.65 10.31
CA ARG A 75 -8.34 -13.13 9.05
C ARG A 75 -8.94 -14.28 8.20
N ARG A 76 -9.81 -15.13 8.79
CA ARG A 76 -10.42 -16.26 8.05
C ARG A 76 -11.90 -16.45 8.41
N PRO A 77 -12.81 -15.63 7.84
CA PRO A 77 -12.58 -14.35 7.17
C PRO A 77 -12.36 -13.22 8.18
N GLY A 78 -11.74 -12.12 7.72
CA GLY A 78 -11.75 -10.84 8.39
C GLY A 78 -12.71 -9.89 7.67
N ALA A 79 -13.26 -8.91 8.35
CA ALA A 79 -14.23 -7.97 7.77
C ALA A 79 -13.64 -7.20 6.57
N ASP A 80 -12.33 -6.95 6.55
CA ASP A 80 -11.64 -6.30 5.43
C ASP A 80 -11.73 -7.10 4.12
N MET A 81 -11.90 -8.42 4.19
CA MET A 81 -12.10 -9.29 3.03
C MET A 81 -13.52 -9.21 2.45
N MET A 82 -14.47 -8.64 3.20
CA MET A 82 -15.90 -8.65 2.87
C MET A 82 -16.36 -7.35 2.18
N LEU A 83 -15.43 -6.48 1.77
CA LEU A 83 -15.78 -5.30 0.97
C LEU A 83 -16.23 -5.75 -0.41
N THR A 84 -17.38 -5.25 -0.88
CA THR A 84 -17.96 -5.62 -2.17
C THR A 84 -17.87 -4.49 -3.19
N GLU A 85 -18.06 -4.82 -4.47
CA GLU A 85 -18.06 -3.82 -5.56
C GLU A 85 -19.11 -2.74 -5.38
N GLU A 86 -20.30 -3.07 -4.83
CA GLU A 86 -21.39 -2.12 -4.60
C GLU A 86 -21.04 -1.10 -3.50
N GLN A 87 -20.09 -1.44 -2.65
CA GLN A 87 -19.61 -0.56 -1.56
C GLN A 87 -18.49 0.38 -2.00
N ILE A 88 -18.01 0.28 -3.24
CA ILE A 88 -16.95 1.19 -3.69
C ILE A 88 -17.51 2.60 -3.91
N PRO A 89 -17.03 3.61 -3.16
CA PRO A 89 -17.51 4.98 -3.26
C PRO A 89 -16.84 5.68 -4.45
N GLU A 90 -17.32 5.39 -5.68
CA GLU A 90 -16.70 5.89 -6.91
C GLU A 90 -16.60 7.42 -6.96
N GLU A 91 -17.58 8.14 -6.41
CA GLU A 91 -17.57 9.59 -6.37
C GLU A 91 -16.40 10.12 -5.49
N LEU A 92 -16.13 9.45 -4.36
CA LEU A 92 -14.99 9.77 -3.50
C LEU A 92 -13.67 9.56 -4.26
N ILE A 93 -13.59 8.48 -5.05
CA ILE A 93 -12.42 8.20 -5.90
C ILE A 93 -12.28 9.28 -6.96
N ARG A 94 -13.31 9.59 -7.73
CA ARG A 94 -13.29 10.60 -8.80
C ARG A 94 -12.87 11.99 -8.32
N ASN A 95 -13.19 12.34 -7.08
CA ASN A 95 -12.81 13.61 -6.46
C ASN A 95 -11.39 13.61 -5.85
N SER A 96 -10.62 12.55 -6.05
CA SER A 96 -9.25 12.41 -5.56
C SER A 96 -8.22 12.75 -6.65
N ARG A 97 -6.96 12.82 -6.28
CA ARG A 97 -5.82 13.03 -7.21
C ARG A 97 -4.93 11.80 -7.33
N ILE A 98 -4.81 11.05 -6.25
CA ILE A 98 -4.01 9.82 -6.17
C ILE A 98 -4.88 8.74 -5.55
N PHE A 99 -4.84 7.55 -6.13
CA PHE A 99 -5.38 6.33 -5.54
C PHE A 99 -4.22 5.40 -5.17
N HIS A 100 -4.08 5.10 -3.88
CA HIS A 100 -3.01 4.24 -3.36
C HIS A 100 -3.59 2.92 -2.88
N TYR A 101 -2.98 1.80 -3.28
CA TYR A 101 -3.42 0.46 -2.95
C TYR A 101 -2.25 -0.52 -2.79
N GLY A 102 -2.53 -1.67 -2.20
CA GLY A 102 -1.60 -2.77 -2.02
C GLY A 102 -2.27 -4.11 -2.27
N THR A 103 -1.57 -5.22 -2.03
CA THR A 103 -2.07 -6.55 -2.37
C THR A 103 -2.97 -7.18 -1.32
N LEU A 104 -3.01 -6.70 -0.09
CA LEU A 104 -3.80 -7.33 0.97
C LEU A 104 -5.31 -7.28 0.72
N SER A 105 -5.78 -6.31 -0.06
CA SER A 105 -7.17 -6.25 -0.54
C SER A 105 -7.40 -7.03 -1.85
N MET A 106 -6.43 -7.87 -2.26
CA MET A 106 -6.50 -8.69 -3.48
C MET A 106 -6.34 -10.19 -3.19
N THR A 107 -6.31 -10.58 -1.90
CA THR A 107 -6.08 -11.98 -1.48
C THR A 107 -7.25 -12.88 -1.83
N ASP A 108 -8.48 -12.41 -1.68
CA ASP A 108 -9.69 -13.23 -1.76
C ASP A 108 -10.86 -12.45 -2.37
N GLU A 109 -11.94 -13.13 -2.75
CA GLU A 109 -13.22 -12.52 -3.06
C GLU A 109 -14.05 -12.31 -1.78
N PRO A 110 -14.90 -11.28 -1.72
CA PRO A 110 -15.22 -10.31 -2.76
C PRO A 110 -14.29 -9.08 -2.83
N VAL A 111 -13.37 -8.90 -1.87
CA VAL A 111 -12.54 -7.67 -1.77
C VAL A 111 -11.60 -7.50 -2.98
N ARG A 112 -11.20 -8.58 -3.64
CA ARG A 112 -10.40 -8.54 -4.88
C ARG A 112 -11.17 -7.83 -6.00
N SER A 113 -12.41 -8.25 -6.25
CA SER A 113 -13.28 -7.61 -7.24
C SER A 113 -13.56 -6.15 -6.88
N ALA A 114 -13.84 -5.85 -5.61
CA ALA A 114 -14.02 -4.49 -5.13
C ALA A 114 -12.77 -3.62 -5.36
N THR A 115 -11.57 -4.15 -5.10
CA THR A 115 -10.32 -3.43 -5.34
C THR A 115 -10.09 -3.16 -6.83
N ARG A 116 -10.38 -4.13 -7.69
CA ARG A 116 -10.29 -3.96 -9.15
C ARG A 116 -11.27 -2.91 -9.66
N LYS A 117 -12.49 -2.89 -9.15
CA LYS A 117 -13.47 -1.85 -9.46
C LYS A 117 -12.99 -0.46 -9.04
N ALA A 118 -12.40 -0.35 -7.84
CA ALA A 118 -11.84 0.92 -7.36
C ALA A 118 -10.66 1.41 -8.24
N ILE A 119 -9.79 0.49 -8.68
CA ILE A 119 -8.70 0.77 -9.62
C ILE A 119 -9.26 1.29 -10.95
N ALA A 120 -10.26 0.60 -11.54
CA ALA A 120 -10.90 1.01 -12.78
C ALA A 120 -11.53 2.40 -12.67
N ALA A 121 -12.24 2.69 -11.58
CA ALA A 121 -12.82 4.02 -11.34
C ALA A 121 -11.75 5.12 -11.23
N ALA A 122 -10.61 4.80 -10.63
CA ALA A 122 -9.47 5.73 -10.53
C ALA A 122 -8.81 5.98 -11.91
N GLU A 123 -8.68 4.96 -12.74
CA GLU A 123 -8.18 5.07 -14.12
C GLU A 123 -9.12 5.91 -14.98
N GLU A 124 -10.41 5.62 -14.96
CA GLU A 124 -11.43 6.38 -15.70
C GLU A 124 -11.43 7.86 -15.33
N ALA A 125 -11.17 8.17 -14.06
CA ALA A 125 -11.09 9.53 -13.56
C ALA A 125 -9.71 10.19 -13.81
N GLY A 126 -8.74 9.47 -14.39
CA GLY A 126 -7.40 9.98 -14.70
C GLY A 126 -6.52 10.25 -13.48
N LEU A 127 -6.73 9.52 -12.39
CA LEU A 127 -5.93 9.67 -11.18
C LEU A 127 -4.51 9.10 -11.37
N VAL A 128 -3.58 9.58 -10.57
CA VAL A 128 -2.29 8.90 -10.39
C VAL A 128 -2.50 7.66 -9.51
N LEU A 129 -2.20 6.48 -10.03
CA LEU A 129 -2.28 5.23 -9.29
C LEU A 129 -0.93 4.89 -8.69
N SER A 130 -0.95 4.59 -7.40
CA SER A 130 0.23 4.29 -6.58
C SER A 130 0.07 2.92 -5.94
N PHE A 131 1.06 2.06 -6.12
CA PHE A 131 1.04 0.67 -5.69
C PHE A 131 2.25 0.33 -4.81
N ASP A 132 1.98 -0.33 -3.70
CA ASP A 132 2.97 -1.01 -2.84
C ASP A 132 2.49 -2.45 -2.65
N PRO A 133 3.13 -3.46 -3.26
CA PRO A 133 2.74 -4.87 -3.09
C PRO A 133 2.59 -5.26 -1.63
N ASN A 134 3.56 -4.89 -0.82
CA ASN A 134 3.58 -5.15 0.61
C ASN A 134 3.20 -6.61 0.92
N LEU A 135 3.86 -7.53 0.21
CA LEU A 135 3.57 -8.96 0.21
C LEU A 135 3.65 -9.55 1.62
N ARG A 136 2.62 -10.29 1.98
CA ARG A 136 2.56 -11.08 3.21
C ARG A 136 2.25 -12.52 2.84
N PRO A 137 3.28 -13.37 2.58
CA PRO A 137 3.10 -14.74 2.13
C PRO A 137 2.06 -15.56 2.93
N PRO A 138 2.00 -15.45 4.28
CA PRO A 138 1.03 -16.24 5.06
C PRO A 138 -0.45 -15.91 4.82
N LEU A 139 -0.74 -14.81 4.13
CA LEU A 139 -2.12 -14.38 3.81
C LEU A 139 -2.60 -14.85 2.44
N TRP A 140 -1.77 -15.54 1.68
CA TRP A 140 -2.09 -16.06 0.36
C TRP A 140 -2.31 -17.56 0.38
N ASN A 141 -3.19 -18.04 -0.47
CA ASN A 141 -3.37 -19.48 -0.64
C ASN A 141 -2.15 -20.09 -1.34
N THR A 142 -1.61 -19.40 -2.36
CA THR A 142 -0.37 -19.77 -3.04
C THR A 142 0.44 -18.52 -3.40
N LEU A 143 1.74 -18.68 -3.58
CA LEU A 143 2.61 -17.60 -4.03
C LEU A 143 2.39 -17.26 -5.52
N GLU A 144 1.91 -18.20 -6.29
CA GLU A 144 1.52 -18.00 -7.69
C GLU A 144 0.34 -17.03 -7.78
N GLU A 145 -0.68 -17.22 -6.93
CA GLU A 145 -1.81 -16.30 -6.83
C GLU A 145 -1.36 -14.89 -6.40
N ALA A 146 -0.46 -14.80 -5.42
CA ALA A 146 0.14 -13.54 -5.03
C ALA A 146 0.85 -12.85 -6.20
N ARG A 147 1.64 -13.61 -6.97
CA ARG A 147 2.35 -13.11 -8.16
C ARG A 147 1.39 -12.56 -9.21
N GLU A 148 0.31 -13.29 -9.49
CA GLU A 148 -0.72 -12.85 -10.44
C GLU A 148 -1.35 -11.51 -10.02
N GLN A 149 -1.68 -11.36 -8.73
CA GLN A 149 -2.27 -10.12 -8.23
C GLN A 149 -1.26 -8.97 -8.18
N ILE A 150 0.01 -9.25 -7.90
CA ILE A 150 1.08 -8.24 -8.02
C ILE A 150 1.21 -7.79 -9.47
N HIS A 151 1.25 -8.71 -10.44
CA HIS A 151 1.29 -8.37 -11.85
C HIS A 151 0.08 -7.54 -12.29
N TYR A 152 -1.11 -7.85 -11.77
CA TYR A 152 -2.29 -7.01 -11.98
C TYR A 152 -2.05 -5.58 -11.44
N GLY A 153 -1.56 -5.44 -10.20
CA GLY A 153 -1.25 -4.13 -9.62
C GLY A 153 -0.21 -3.35 -10.42
N LEU A 154 0.84 -4.03 -10.91
CA LEU A 154 1.88 -3.43 -11.76
C LEU A 154 1.32 -2.93 -13.10
N ALA A 155 0.37 -3.64 -13.69
CA ALA A 155 -0.23 -3.27 -14.96
C ALA A 155 -1.06 -1.98 -14.88
N HIS A 156 -1.48 -1.57 -13.69
CA HIS A 156 -2.37 -0.43 -13.47
C HIS A 156 -1.71 0.75 -12.74
N CYS A 157 -0.50 0.61 -12.19
CA CYS A 157 0.11 1.69 -11.41
C CYS A 157 1.04 2.59 -12.25
N HIS A 158 1.12 3.87 -11.83
CA HIS A 158 2.06 4.86 -12.34
C HIS A 158 3.26 5.04 -11.40
N ILE A 159 3.06 4.76 -10.11
CA ILE A 159 4.09 4.81 -9.07
C ILE A 159 4.12 3.45 -8.41
N LEU A 160 5.27 2.80 -8.44
CA LEU A 160 5.55 1.56 -7.74
C LEU A 160 6.54 1.81 -6.61
N LYS A 161 6.22 1.38 -5.40
CA LYS A 161 7.21 1.16 -4.35
C LYS A 161 7.25 -0.33 -4.07
N ILE A 162 8.44 -0.91 -4.02
CA ILE A 162 8.67 -2.34 -3.78
C ILE A 162 9.89 -2.50 -2.88
N SER A 163 9.94 -3.54 -2.05
CA SER A 163 11.13 -3.84 -1.25
C SER A 163 12.18 -4.63 -2.05
N ASP A 164 13.39 -4.69 -1.53
CA ASP A 164 14.50 -5.49 -2.05
C ASP A 164 14.15 -6.97 -2.20
N ASP A 165 13.57 -7.57 -1.16
CA ASP A 165 13.14 -8.97 -1.18
C ASP A 165 12.02 -9.20 -2.20
N GLU A 166 11.06 -8.29 -2.27
CA GLU A 166 9.92 -8.40 -3.19
C GLU A 166 10.34 -8.29 -4.65
N ILE A 167 11.21 -7.33 -4.99
CA ILE A 167 11.67 -7.14 -6.37
C ILE A 167 12.51 -8.34 -6.83
N THR A 168 13.39 -8.84 -5.98
CA THR A 168 14.20 -10.03 -6.26
C THR A 168 13.30 -11.26 -6.43
N TRP A 169 12.35 -11.48 -5.53
CA TRP A 169 11.40 -12.59 -5.64
C TRP A 169 10.53 -12.50 -6.92
N LEU A 170 10.12 -11.29 -7.30
CA LEU A 170 9.24 -11.08 -8.45
C LEU A 170 9.97 -11.30 -9.77
N THR A 171 11.21 -10.83 -9.89
CA THR A 171 11.98 -10.82 -11.13
C THR A 171 13.00 -11.96 -11.25
N ASN A 172 13.34 -12.65 -10.15
CA ASN A 172 14.46 -13.56 -10.02
C ASN A 172 15.80 -12.92 -10.42
N GLU A 173 15.95 -11.60 -10.24
CA GLU A 173 17.17 -10.83 -10.53
C GLU A 173 17.68 -10.18 -9.23
N GLU A 174 18.95 -10.38 -8.92
CA GLU A 174 19.58 -9.81 -7.70
C GLU A 174 20.08 -8.38 -7.90
N ASP A 175 20.37 -8.00 -9.14
CA ASP A 175 20.74 -6.63 -9.48
C ASP A 175 19.47 -5.75 -9.58
N TYR A 176 19.28 -4.88 -8.63
CA TYR A 176 18.08 -4.03 -8.54
C TYR A 176 17.90 -3.11 -9.76
N GLY A 177 18.99 -2.67 -10.40
CA GLY A 177 18.92 -1.87 -11.62
C GLY A 177 18.35 -2.66 -12.79
N LYS A 178 18.83 -3.92 -12.97
CA LYS A 178 18.30 -4.82 -14.00
C LYS A 178 16.86 -5.23 -13.70
N ALA A 179 16.55 -5.54 -12.44
CA ALA A 179 15.20 -5.87 -12.00
C ALA A 179 14.21 -4.72 -12.27
N ALA A 180 14.60 -3.49 -11.91
CA ALA A 180 13.80 -2.30 -12.16
C ALA A 180 13.63 -2.03 -13.66
N ALA A 181 14.67 -2.21 -14.46
CA ALA A 181 14.61 -2.08 -15.91
C ALA A 181 13.67 -3.12 -16.54
N ALA A 182 13.72 -4.39 -16.08
CA ALA A 182 12.82 -5.44 -16.53
C ALA A 182 11.34 -5.13 -16.23
N ILE A 183 11.05 -4.68 -15.01
CA ILE A 183 9.68 -4.27 -14.61
C ILE A 183 9.21 -3.10 -15.49
N ARG A 184 10.01 -2.05 -15.67
CA ARG A 184 9.63 -0.88 -16.45
C ARG A 184 9.49 -1.19 -17.96
N ALA A 185 10.27 -2.13 -18.46
CA ALA A 185 10.12 -2.60 -19.84
C ALA A 185 8.80 -3.36 -20.06
N GLN A 186 8.38 -4.16 -19.08
CA GLN A 186 7.13 -4.91 -19.13
C GLN A 186 5.91 -4.02 -18.83
N PHE A 187 6.06 -3.02 -17.97
CA PHE A 187 5.01 -2.11 -17.48
C PHE A 187 5.40 -0.65 -17.72
N PRO A 188 5.39 -0.18 -18.98
CA PRO A 188 5.92 1.15 -19.36
C PRO A 188 5.12 2.32 -18.78
N GLN A 189 3.92 2.12 -18.26
CA GLN A 189 3.13 3.13 -17.55
C GLN A 189 3.69 3.44 -16.15
N ILE A 190 4.59 2.60 -15.60
CA ILE A 190 5.29 2.87 -14.34
C ILE A 190 6.34 3.96 -14.59
N ARG A 191 6.04 5.16 -14.13
CA ARG A 191 6.87 6.35 -14.34
C ARG A 191 7.87 6.57 -13.22
N LEU A 192 7.48 6.21 -11.98
CA LEU A 192 8.34 6.25 -10.81
C LEU A 192 8.37 4.87 -10.16
N LEU A 193 9.55 4.26 -10.11
CA LEU A 193 9.80 3.00 -9.41
C LEU A 193 10.76 3.26 -8.25
N LEU A 194 10.36 2.85 -7.05
CA LEU A 194 11.10 3.01 -5.80
C LEU A 194 11.41 1.64 -5.23
N VAL A 195 12.69 1.38 -4.95
CA VAL A 195 13.12 0.16 -4.24
C VAL A 195 13.59 0.55 -2.85
N SER A 196 12.93 0.05 -1.81
CA SER A 196 13.36 0.24 -0.42
C SER A 196 14.33 -0.86 -0.02
N LEU A 197 15.51 -0.47 0.50
CA LEU A 197 16.62 -1.35 0.86
C LEU A 197 16.82 -1.40 2.39
N GLY A 198 15.75 -1.20 3.16
CA GLY A 198 15.82 -1.18 4.62
C GLY A 198 16.87 -0.21 5.14
N LYS A 199 17.84 -0.72 5.91
CA LYS A 199 18.94 0.07 6.48
C LYS A 199 19.99 0.55 5.47
N GLU A 200 19.94 0.06 4.24
CA GLU A 200 20.86 0.48 3.16
C GLU A 200 20.32 1.68 2.37
N GLY A 201 19.06 2.09 2.61
CA GLY A 201 18.45 3.27 1.99
C GLY A 201 17.42 2.94 0.94
N SER A 202 17.49 3.60 -0.21
CA SER A 202 16.54 3.39 -1.30
C SER A 202 17.10 3.76 -2.66
N LEU A 203 16.54 3.14 -3.69
CA LEU A 203 16.77 3.49 -5.10
C LEU A 203 15.49 4.06 -5.69
N ALA A 204 15.63 5.03 -6.58
CA ALA A 204 14.52 5.60 -7.33
C ALA A 204 14.87 5.65 -8.81
N TYR A 205 13.95 5.20 -9.64
CA TYR A 205 14.04 5.19 -11.10
C TYR A 205 12.91 6.04 -11.67
N TYR A 206 13.27 7.13 -12.31
CA TYR A 206 12.31 8.06 -12.92
C TYR A 206 12.84 8.55 -14.26
N ASN A 207 12.11 8.33 -15.35
CA ASN A 207 12.61 8.51 -16.73
C ASN A 207 13.97 7.80 -16.91
N ASP A 208 15.01 8.53 -17.34
CA ASP A 208 16.38 8.02 -17.49
C ASP A 208 17.25 8.25 -16.24
N MET A 209 16.64 8.75 -15.16
CA MET A 209 17.36 9.01 -13.91
C MET A 209 17.31 7.80 -12.97
N GLU A 210 18.45 7.52 -12.39
CA GLU A 210 18.60 6.63 -11.24
C GLU A 210 19.17 7.43 -10.08
N VAL A 211 18.53 7.34 -8.92
CA VAL A 211 18.92 8.05 -7.71
C VAL A 211 19.06 7.05 -6.57
N CYS A 212 20.24 7.02 -5.95
CA CYS A 212 20.48 6.26 -4.73
C CYS A 212 20.48 7.22 -3.54
N VAL A 213 19.66 6.92 -2.53
CA VAL A 213 19.54 7.72 -1.32
C VAL A 213 19.97 6.89 -0.13
N LYS A 214 20.96 7.39 0.62
CA LYS A 214 21.40 6.76 1.87
C LYS A 214 20.31 6.86 2.94
N PRO A 215 20.22 5.90 3.86
CA PRO A 215 19.23 5.93 4.92
C PRO A 215 19.57 7.05 5.92
N PHE A 216 18.53 7.62 6.52
CA PHE A 216 18.68 8.43 7.73
C PHE A 216 18.48 7.52 8.94
N LEU A 217 19.60 7.06 9.51
CA LEU A 217 19.59 6.17 10.68
C LEU A 217 19.55 7.02 11.95
N HIS A 218 18.54 6.79 12.79
CA HIS A 218 18.47 7.42 14.11
C HIS A 218 18.86 6.40 15.18
N PRO A 219 19.79 6.73 16.10
CA PRO A 219 20.32 5.78 17.10
C PRO A 219 19.26 5.27 18.07
N ASP A 220 18.19 6.03 18.30
CA ASP A 220 17.10 5.67 19.19
C ASP A 220 15.93 4.95 18.47
N THR A 221 16.16 4.46 17.24
CA THR A 221 15.13 3.71 16.52
C THR A 221 14.87 2.39 17.23
N ILE A 222 13.67 2.24 17.79
CA ILE A 222 13.23 1.03 18.50
C ILE A 222 12.53 0.08 17.52
N GLU A 223 11.85 0.64 16.51
CA GLU A 223 10.96 -0.09 15.62
C GLU A 223 10.90 0.55 14.23
N THR A 224 10.81 -0.29 13.17
CA THR A 224 10.75 0.15 11.78
C THR A 224 9.40 -0.13 11.11
N THR A 225 8.38 -0.56 11.87
CA THR A 225 7.02 -0.76 11.33
C THR A 225 6.49 0.57 10.78
N GLY A 226 6.00 0.52 9.54
CA GLY A 226 5.50 1.72 8.85
C GLY A 226 6.57 2.63 8.25
N ALA A 227 7.86 2.27 8.32
CA ALA A 227 8.92 3.06 7.67
C ALA A 227 8.72 3.11 6.14
N GLY A 228 8.40 1.97 5.51
CA GLY A 228 8.05 1.89 4.09
C GLY A 228 6.81 2.72 3.74
N ASP A 229 5.78 2.67 4.58
CA ASP A 229 4.56 3.44 4.40
C ASP A 229 4.82 4.94 4.54
N THR A 230 5.66 5.34 5.50
CA THR A 230 6.11 6.72 5.70
C THR A 230 6.94 7.22 4.52
N PHE A 231 7.84 6.39 4.01
CA PHE A 231 8.61 6.68 2.79
C PHE A 231 7.66 6.92 1.62
N MET A 232 6.71 6.01 1.39
CA MET A 232 5.72 6.15 0.32
C MET A 232 4.87 7.42 0.48
N GLY A 233 4.35 7.68 1.67
CA GLY A 233 3.56 8.90 1.96
C GLY A 233 4.34 10.19 1.69
N SER A 234 5.65 10.21 2.00
CA SER A 234 6.53 11.35 1.71
C SER A 234 6.69 11.59 0.21
N ILE A 235 6.85 10.54 -0.57
CA ILE A 235 6.90 10.61 -2.04
C ILE A 235 5.57 11.10 -2.61
N LEU A 236 4.46 10.53 -2.18
CA LEU A 236 3.13 10.95 -2.64
C LEU A 236 2.83 12.42 -2.30
N HIS A 237 3.30 12.90 -1.14
CA HIS A 237 3.22 14.32 -0.81
C HIS A 237 3.95 15.19 -1.84
N LYS A 238 5.16 14.79 -2.27
CA LYS A 238 5.91 15.52 -3.30
C LYS A 238 5.25 15.44 -4.68
N VAL A 239 4.69 14.31 -5.04
CA VAL A 239 3.90 14.16 -6.26
C VAL A 239 2.67 15.08 -6.24
N LEU A 240 1.99 15.22 -5.10
CA LEU A 240 0.88 16.16 -4.95
C LEU A 240 1.30 17.64 -5.06
N GLU A 241 2.53 17.97 -4.68
CA GLU A 241 3.07 19.33 -4.80
C GLU A 241 3.46 19.69 -6.23
N LYS A 242 4.19 18.82 -6.89
CA LYS A 242 4.86 19.11 -8.16
C LYS A 242 4.19 18.51 -9.38
N GLY A 243 3.38 17.47 -9.20
CA GLY A 243 2.93 16.59 -10.27
C GLY A 243 3.92 15.46 -10.52
N LEU A 244 3.43 14.37 -11.13
CA LEU A 244 4.27 13.21 -11.48
C LEU A 244 5.21 13.51 -12.65
N ASP A 245 4.86 14.49 -13.49
CA ASP A 245 5.64 14.88 -14.68
C ASP A 245 6.86 15.76 -14.37
N ASP A 246 6.85 16.43 -13.22
CA ASP A 246 7.82 17.46 -12.83
C ASP A 246 8.70 17.09 -11.63
N LEU A 247 8.85 15.79 -11.36
CA LEU A 247 9.77 15.30 -10.33
C LEU A 247 11.22 15.50 -10.82
N LYS A 248 11.93 16.42 -10.14
CA LYS A 248 13.35 16.72 -10.39
C LYS A 248 14.11 16.71 -9.07
#